data_4fdbe03046570445c39063f9df8780a5
#
_entry.id   4fdbe03046570445c39063f9df8780a5
#
_cell.length_a   1.000
_cell.length_b   1.000
_cell.length_c   1.000
_cell.angle_alpha   90.00
_cell.angle_beta   90.00
_cell.angle_gamma   90.00
#
_symmetry.space_group_name_H-M   'P 1'
#
loop_
_entity.id
_entity.type
_entity.pdbx_description
1 polymer ?
#
loop_
_entity_poly.entity_id
_entity_poly.type
_entity_poly.pdbx_seq_one_letter_code
_entity_poly.pdbx_strand_id
1 'polypeptide(L)'
;MNNPALVTFLFFAFFLFFSNKSIIFVFIFNSPSVQHSKNRSTIMKKYFFFYILLLLPIIGIAQTYKYIGVEDGLSNRRVYAIQKGPKGYMWFLTHDGIDRYNGKDFKPYKLMDGDEEVNSMMNLNWLYVDPKGTIWEIGKKGRVFRYDTKHDRFVLVYKLPESEVKGRPTPISYGFVDANSVIWLCNEDALYLYDSNTQKVTFIQNEIKERITNIVQIDSTHFFIGTDIGIHYAELENNVLTLSPCDQLDTLKVQINELYYHKPSRKVFIGTFQRGIFVYDLNKHKVMHIPSGLMDVSINCIRAYTDNEILIATDGAGIYKMNAATYESVPYIVAD
;
A
#
# COMPACT_ATOMS: atom_id res chain seq x y z
N MET A 1 -46.94 -52.02 -30.94
CA MET A 1 -45.91 -51.87 -31.99
C MET A 1 -45.23 -50.55 -31.79
N ASN A 2 -43.98 -50.63 -31.52
CA ASN A 2 -43.09 -49.59 -30.98
C ASN A 2 -42.82 -48.47 -31.96
N ASN A 3 -42.90 -47.22 -31.48
CA ASN A 3 -42.37 -46.09 -32.14
C ASN A 3 -41.21 -45.51 -31.31
N PRO A 4 -39.94 -45.54 -31.78
CA PRO A 4 -38.82 -45.01 -30.99
C PRO A 4 -38.80 -43.50 -31.07
N ALA A 5 -38.73 -42.89 -29.91
CA ALA A 5 -38.51 -41.47 -29.74
C ALA A 5 -37.12 -41.08 -30.27
N LEU A 6 -37.11 -40.26 -31.31
CA LEU A 6 -35.88 -39.63 -31.82
C LEU A 6 -35.42 -38.58 -30.80
N VAL A 7 -34.37 -38.91 -30.09
CA VAL A 7 -33.66 -37.94 -29.22
C VAL A 7 -32.73 -37.14 -30.11
N THR A 8 -33.13 -35.94 -30.44
CA THR A 8 -32.25 -34.99 -31.17
C THR A 8 -31.34 -34.30 -30.20
N PHE A 9 -30.06 -34.68 -30.20
CA PHE A 9 -29.03 -33.95 -29.48
C PHE A 9 -28.75 -32.63 -30.18
N LEU A 10 -29.02 -31.53 -29.48
CA LEU A 10 -28.58 -30.19 -29.87
C LEU A 10 -27.11 -30.02 -29.43
N PHE A 11 -26.19 -29.97 -30.39
CA PHE A 11 -24.83 -29.55 -30.16
C PHE A 11 -24.77 -28.04 -30.04
N PHE A 12 -24.35 -27.53 -28.90
CA PHE A 12 -23.98 -26.12 -28.72
C PHE A 12 -22.48 -25.99 -28.90
N ALA A 13 -22.06 -25.18 -29.87
CA ALA A 13 -20.66 -24.76 -29.97
C ALA A 13 -20.49 -23.44 -29.18
N PHE A 14 -19.62 -23.47 -28.19
CA PHE A 14 -19.25 -22.32 -27.39
C PHE A 14 -17.93 -21.75 -27.91
N PHE A 15 -17.92 -20.51 -28.35
CA PHE A 15 -16.69 -19.79 -28.67
C PHE A 15 -16.52 -18.62 -27.72
N LEU A 16 -15.42 -18.64 -26.93
CA LEU A 16 -14.98 -17.55 -26.11
C LEU A 16 -13.96 -16.72 -26.87
N PHE A 17 -14.29 -15.46 -27.14
CA PHE A 17 -13.33 -14.49 -27.67
C PHE A 17 -12.94 -13.52 -26.55
N PHE A 18 -11.64 -13.44 -26.27
CA PHE A 18 -11.07 -12.43 -25.39
C PHE A 18 -10.61 -11.25 -26.23
N SER A 19 -11.26 -10.10 -26.06
CA SER A 19 -10.75 -8.83 -26.55
C SER A 19 -10.82 -7.82 -25.41
N ASN A 20 -9.71 -7.14 -25.20
CA ASN A 20 -9.49 -6.06 -24.21
C ASN A 20 -10.73 -5.57 -23.44
N LYS A 21 -11.00 -6.17 -22.28
CA LYS A 21 -12.00 -5.76 -21.26
C LYS A 21 -13.49 -6.09 -21.51
N SER A 22 -13.84 -6.92 -22.52
CA SER A 22 -15.24 -7.35 -22.70
C SER A 22 -15.31 -8.81 -23.11
N ILE A 23 -16.20 -9.56 -22.46
CA ILE A 23 -16.54 -10.92 -22.84
C ILE A 23 -17.74 -10.82 -23.80
N ILE A 24 -17.54 -11.22 -25.05
CA ILE A 24 -18.62 -11.25 -26.06
C ILE A 24 -19.07 -12.70 -26.20
N PHE A 25 -20.32 -12.96 -25.89
CA PHE A 25 -20.97 -14.25 -26.14
C PHE A 25 -21.63 -14.23 -27.52
N VAL A 26 -21.19 -15.09 -28.39
CA VAL A 26 -21.85 -15.29 -29.70
C VAL A 26 -22.60 -16.62 -29.67
N PHE A 27 -23.91 -16.55 -29.77
CA PHE A 27 -24.78 -17.71 -29.90
C PHE A 27 -25.12 -17.92 -31.36
N ILE A 28 -24.73 -19.06 -31.93
CA ILE A 28 -25.14 -19.45 -33.26
C ILE A 28 -26.31 -20.44 -33.16
N PHE A 29 -27.50 -20.00 -33.55
CA PHE A 29 -28.65 -20.87 -33.64
C PHE A 29 -28.76 -21.41 -35.07
N ASN A 30 -28.63 -22.72 -35.22
CA ASN A 30 -28.98 -23.39 -36.44
C ASN A 30 -30.43 -23.85 -36.32
N SER A 31 -31.36 -23.21 -37.04
CA SER A 31 -32.77 -23.60 -37.03
C SER A 31 -33.06 -24.55 -38.21
N PRO A 32 -33.48 -25.79 -37.96
CA PRO A 32 -34.20 -26.54 -38.96
C PRO A 32 -35.63 -26.00 -39.03
N SER A 33 -36.08 -25.71 -40.24
CA SER A 33 -37.43 -25.28 -40.52
C SER A 33 -38.43 -26.36 -40.13
N VAL A 34 -39.14 -26.14 -39.03
CA VAL A 34 -40.34 -26.94 -38.68
C VAL A 34 -41.45 -25.99 -38.23
N GLN A 35 -42.50 -25.98 -39.04
CA GLN A 35 -43.81 -25.38 -38.73
C GLN A 35 -44.46 -26.05 -37.52
N HIS A 36 -45.22 -25.23 -36.79
CA HIS A 36 -46.22 -25.51 -35.72
C HIS A 36 -45.77 -25.72 -34.26
N SER A 37 -46.02 -24.75 -33.48
CA SER A 37 -47.05 -24.60 -32.41
C SER A 37 -46.66 -23.48 -31.40
N LYS A 38 -47.55 -22.56 -31.15
CA LYS A 38 -47.37 -21.40 -30.24
C LYS A 38 -47.01 -21.77 -28.78
N ASN A 39 -47.17 -23.01 -28.36
CA ASN A 39 -46.88 -23.45 -27.00
C ASN A 39 -45.43 -23.82 -26.72
N ARG A 40 -44.63 -24.17 -27.77
CA ARG A 40 -43.21 -24.51 -27.59
C ARG A 40 -42.31 -23.30 -27.35
N SER A 41 -42.68 -22.12 -27.83
CA SER A 41 -41.85 -20.91 -27.66
C SER A 41 -41.82 -20.41 -26.19
N THR A 42 -42.89 -20.58 -25.46
CA THR A 42 -43.02 -20.15 -24.05
C THR A 42 -42.22 -21.08 -23.14
N ILE A 43 -42.25 -22.38 -23.41
CA ILE A 43 -41.49 -23.38 -22.65
C ILE A 43 -39.99 -23.20 -22.90
N MET A 44 -39.55 -23.01 -24.14
CA MET A 44 -38.14 -22.75 -24.45
C MET A 44 -37.62 -21.45 -23.83
N LYS A 45 -38.40 -20.38 -23.81
CA LYS A 45 -38.03 -19.12 -23.14
C LYS A 45 -37.87 -19.31 -21.62
N LYS A 46 -38.69 -20.13 -20.97
CA LYS A 46 -38.64 -20.43 -19.57
C LYS A 46 -37.38 -21.22 -19.19
N TYR A 47 -37.01 -22.23 -19.96
CA TYR A 47 -35.77 -23.00 -19.78
C TYR A 47 -34.54 -22.19 -20.15
N PHE A 48 -34.59 -21.34 -21.18
CA PHE A 48 -33.49 -20.44 -21.54
C PHE A 48 -33.14 -19.46 -20.38
N PHE A 49 -34.18 -18.88 -19.77
CA PHE A 49 -34.00 -18.01 -18.60
C PHE A 49 -33.42 -18.77 -17.38
N PHE A 50 -33.85 -20.02 -17.20
CA PHE A 50 -33.34 -20.89 -16.14
C PHE A 50 -31.86 -21.26 -16.37
N TYR A 51 -31.46 -21.56 -17.60
CA TYR A 51 -30.06 -21.81 -17.97
C TYR A 51 -29.17 -20.57 -17.82
N ILE A 52 -29.67 -19.38 -18.16
CA ILE A 52 -28.96 -18.12 -17.92
C ILE A 52 -28.79 -17.89 -16.42
N LEU A 53 -29.80 -18.14 -15.61
CA LEU A 53 -29.75 -18.00 -14.16
C LEU A 53 -28.76 -19.00 -13.53
N LEU A 54 -28.64 -20.19 -14.09
CA LEU A 54 -27.68 -21.23 -13.63
C LEU A 54 -26.24 -20.92 -14.03
N LEU A 55 -26.03 -20.11 -15.09
CA LEU A 55 -24.70 -19.66 -15.54
C LEU A 55 -24.21 -18.40 -14.81
N LEU A 56 -25.10 -17.62 -14.19
CA LEU A 56 -24.75 -16.41 -13.45
C LEU A 56 -23.72 -16.64 -12.30
N PRO A 57 -23.73 -17.72 -11.53
CA PRO A 57 -22.72 -17.96 -10.50
C PRO A 57 -21.35 -18.37 -11.04
N ILE A 58 -21.25 -18.70 -12.34
CA ILE A 58 -19.97 -19.10 -12.97
C ILE A 58 -19.11 -17.88 -13.36
N ILE A 59 -19.70 -16.68 -13.34
CA ILE A 59 -18.96 -15.41 -13.50
C ILE A 59 -18.40 -14.99 -12.12
N GLY A 60 -17.80 -15.91 -11.41
CA GLY A 60 -16.89 -15.59 -10.33
C GLY A 60 -15.69 -14.89 -10.96
N ILE A 61 -15.46 -13.62 -10.59
CA ILE A 61 -14.23 -12.91 -10.94
C ILE A 61 -13.12 -13.69 -10.23
N ALA A 62 -12.52 -14.65 -10.91
CA ALA A 62 -11.33 -15.35 -10.42
C ALA A 62 -10.22 -14.30 -10.35
N GLN A 63 -9.91 -13.86 -9.16
CA GLN A 63 -8.80 -12.96 -8.91
C GLN A 63 -7.53 -13.80 -9.03
N THR A 64 -6.76 -13.58 -10.10
CA THR A 64 -5.49 -14.26 -10.30
C THR A 64 -4.39 -13.45 -9.63
N TYR A 65 -3.66 -14.09 -8.71
CA TYR A 65 -2.46 -13.53 -8.10
C TYR A 65 -1.23 -14.03 -8.85
N LYS A 66 -0.29 -13.14 -9.12
CA LYS A 66 1.02 -13.49 -9.62
C LYS A 66 2.03 -13.37 -8.48
N TYR A 67 2.69 -14.47 -8.16
CA TYR A 67 3.87 -14.43 -7.30
C TYR A 67 5.04 -13.88 -8.10
N ILE A 68 5.79 -12.97 -7.49
CA ILE A 68 6.99 -12.37 -8.06
C ILE A 68 8.12 -12.60 -7.06
N GLY A 69 9.16 -13.30 -7.49
CA GLY A 69 10.28 -13.70 -6.66
C GLY A 69 11.64 -13.44 -7.29
N VAL A 70 12.65 -14.02 -6.69
CA VAL A 70 14.04 -13.93 -7.17
C VAL A 70 14.18 -14.60 -8.55
N GLU A 71 13.41 -15.62 -8.81
CA GLU A 71 13.29 -16.31 -10.09
C GLU A 71 12.76 -15.43 -11.23
N ASP A 72 12.02 -14.37 -10.89
CA ASP A 72 11.55 -13.35 -11.86
C ASP A 72 12.54 -12.18 -12.00
N GLY A 73 13.64 -12.17 -11.23
CA GLY A 73 14.70 -11.15 -11.29
C GLY A 73 14.69 -10.14 -10.13
N LEU A 74 13.86 -10.34 -9.09
CA LEU A 74 13.93 -9.56 -7.88
C LEU A 74 15.26 -9.84 -7.16
N SER A 75 15.99 -8.81 -6.73
CA SER A 75 17.32 -8.96 -6.14
C SER A 75 17.34 -9.77 -4.85
N ASN A 76 16.32 -9.63 -4.01
CA ASN A 76 16.19 -10.40 -2.78
C ASN A 76 14.70 -10.61 -2.42
N ARG A 77 14.39 -11.81 -1.86
CA ARG A 77 13.03 -12.13 -1.42
C ARG A 77 12.55 -11.33 -0.19
N ARG A 78 13.46 -10.71 0.56
CA ARG A 78 13.13 -9.82 1.67
C ARG A 78 12.90 -8.40 1.16
N VAL A 79 11.64 -8.00 1.06
CA VAL A 79 11.21 -6.67 0.61
C VAL A 79 10.79 -5.84 1.82
N TYR A 80 11.34 -4.65 1.97
CA TYR A 80 11.05 -3.72 3.08
C TYR A 80 10.01 -2.67 2.72
N ALA A 81 9.99 -2.23 1.46
CA ALA A 81 9.02 -1.27 0.97
C ALA A 81 8.70 -1.48 -0.51
N ILE A 82 7.48 -1.15 -0.89
CA ILE A 82 7.02 -1.15 -2.28
C ILE A 82 6.35 0.19 -2.55
N GLN A 83 6.76 0.87 -3.64
CA GLN A 83 6.22 2.15 -4.04
C GLN A 83 5.86 2.13 -5.54
N LYS A 84 4.71 2.72 -5.87
CA LYS A 84 4.35 2.98 -7.27
C LYS A 84 4.96 4.31 -7.70
N GLY A 85 5.91 4.25 -8.61
CA GLY A 85 6.55 5.43 -9.15
C GLY A 85 5.84 6.01 -10.37
N PRO A 86 6.34 7.13 -10.91
CA PRO A 86 5.86 7.71 -12.16
C PRO A 86 6.03 6.71 -13.31
N LYS A 87 5.23 6.88 -14.37
CA LYS A 87 5.20 6.01 -15.56
C LYS A 87 4.76 4.57 -15.27
N GLY A 88 4.15 4.32 -14.10
CA GLY A 88 3.62 3.01 -13.73
C GLY A 88 4.64 1.98 -13.26
N TYR A 89 5.90 2.35 -13.12
CA TYR A 89 6.91 1.48 -12.53
C TYR A 89 6.62 1.19 -11.06
N MET A 90 6.89 -0.06 -10.65
CA MET A 90 6.91 -0.44 -9.24
C MET A 90 8.36 -0.46 -8.76
N TRP A 91 8.59 0.11 -7.59
CA TRP A 91 9.91 0.19 -6.96
C TRP A 91 9.89 -0.63 -5.68
N PHE A 92 10.88 -1.49 -5.54
CA PHE A 92 11.03 -2.41 -4.42
C PHE A 92 12.32 -2.08 -3.68
N LEU A 93 12.21 -1.80 -2.40
CA LEU A 93 13.36 -1.74 -1.52
C LEU A 93 13.57 -3.12 -0.94
N THR A 94 14.66 -3.76 -1.32
CA THR A 94 15.00 -5.11 -0.88
C THR A 94 16.20 -5.11 0.05
N HIS A 95 16.51 -6.29 0.58
CA HIS A 95 17.72 -6.48 1.37
C HIS A 95 19.01 -6.20 0.59
N ASP A 96 19.03 -6.37 -0.72
CA ASP A 96 20.22 -6.24 -1.59
C ASP A 96 20.22 -4.96 -2.44
N GLY A 97 19.29 -4.04 -2.21
CA GLY A 97 19.21 -2.77 -2.91
C GLY A 97 17.81 -2.40 -3.37
N ILE A 98 17.74 -1.58 -4.39
CA ILE A 98 16.49 -1.12 -4.97
C ILE A 98 16.28 -1.77 -6.32
N ASP A 99 15.10 -2.33 -6.55
CA ASP A 99 14.69 -2.86 -7.83
C ASP A 99 13.56 -2.04 -8.44
N ARG A 100 13.62 -1.79 -9.74
CA ARG A 100 12.52 -1.22 -10.52
C ARG A 100 11.90 -2.29 -11.40
N TYR A 101 10.59 -2.47 -11.29
CA TYR A 101 9.81 -3.41 -12.08
C TYR A 101 8.94 -2.67 -13.09
N ASN A 102 9.00 -3.09 -14.35
CA ASN A 102 8.23 -2.48 -15.44
C ASN A 102 6.95 -3.24 -15.82
N GLY A 103 6.58 -4.26 -15.03
CA GLY A 103 5.48 -5.20 -15.33
C GLY A 103 5.96 -6.51 -15.94
N LYS A 104 7.22 -6.59 -16.38
CA LYS A 104 7.83 -7.78 -16.98
C LYS A 104 9.19 -8.11 -16.37
N ASP A 105 10.10 -7.14 -16.36
CA ASP A 105 11.49 -7.33 -15.98
C ASP A 105 11.86 -6.43 -14.78
N PHE A 106 12.79 -6.91 -13.96
CA PHE A 106 13.42 -6.15 -12.90
C PHE A 106 14.74 -5.50 -13.38
N LYS A 107 14.96 -4.27 -12.89
CA LYS A 107 16.25 -3.59 -13.01
C LYS A 107 16.77 -3.23 -11.63
N PRO A 108 17.89 -3.82 -11.17
CA PRO A 108 18.51 -3.48 -9.90
C PRO A 108 19.29 -2.18 -9.98
N TYR A 109 19.35 -1.46 -8.86
CA TYR A 109 20.11 -0.23 -8.67
C TYR A 109 21.03 -0.36 -7.45
N LYS A 110 22.27 0.02 -7.65
CA LYS A 110 23.24 0.19 -6.57
C LYS A 110 23.21 1.61 -6.04
N LEU A 111 23.40 1.75 -4.74
CA LEU A 111 23.55 3.03 -4.05
C LEU A 111 25.04 3.24 -3.76
N MET A 112 25.58 4.36 -4.18
CA MET A 112 27.01 4.66 -4.06
C MET A 112 27.22 5.91 -3.21
N ASP A 113 28.11 5.84 -2.21
CA ASP A 113 28.63 6.96 -1.44
C ASP A 113 30.11 7.14 -1.85
N GLY A 114 30.37 7.97 -2.84
CA GLY A 114 31.63 7.98 -3.55
C GLY A 114 31.89 6.67 -4.31
N ASP A 115 33.01 6.02 -4.01
CA ASP A 115 33.38 4.71 -4.59
C ASP A 115 32.87 3.53 -3.74
N GLU A 116 32.31 3.78 -2.56
CA GLU A 116 31.77 2.77 -1.68
C GLU A 116 30.32 2.41 -2.08
N GLU A 117 30.06 1.12 -2.33
CA GLU A 117 28.70 0.63 -2.43
C GLU A 117 28.06 0.60 -1.04
N VAL A 118 26.96 1.34 -0.89
CA VAL A 118 26.17 1.33 0.36
C VAL A 118 25.48 0.00 0.49
N ASN A 119 26.07 -0.87 1.31
CA ASN A 119 25.56 -2.21 1.52
C ASN A 119 24.20 -2.15 2.24
N SER A 120 23.21 -2.76 1.62
CA SER A 120 21.82 -2.74 2.06
C SER A 120 21.59 -3.33 3.45
N MET A 121 22.36 -4.34 3.86
CA MET A 121 22.14 -5.14 5.07
C MET A 121 21.92 -4.33 6.37
N MET A 122 22.40 -3.07 6.43
CA MET A 122 22.27 -2.25 7.65
C MET A 122 21.85 -0.80 7.35
N ASN A 123 21.59 -0.42 6.11
CA ASN A 123 21.55 0.98 5.75
C ASN A 123 20.27 1.43 5.05
N LEU A 124 19.52 0.53 4.42
CA LEU A 124 18.33 0.88 3.67
C LEU A 124 17.07 0.63 4.50
N ASN A 125 16.18 1.62 4.59
CA ASN A 125 14.98 1.43 5.39
C ASN A 125 13.72 2.04 4.81
N TRP A 126 13.82 3.18 4.12
CA TRP A 126 12.60 3.87 3.67
C TRP A 126 12.71 4.24 2.20
N LEU A 127 11.68 3.93 1.46
CA LEU A 127 11.52 4.27 0.06
C LEU A 127 10.26 5.08 -0.11
N TYR A 128 10.38 6.27 -0.69
CA TYR A 128 9.26 7.18 -0.91
C TYR A 128 9.18 7.65 -2.35
N VAL A 129 7.97 7.97 -2.78
CA VAL A 129 7.70 8.74 -3.99
C VAL A 129 6.98 10.01 -3.56
N ASP A 130 7.61 11.16 -3.76
CA ASP A 130 7.02 12.44 -3.39
C ASP A 130 5.91 12.87 -4.38
N PRO A 131 5.12 13.90 -4.06
CA PRO A 131 4.05 14.37 -4.95
C PRO A 131 4.52 14.83 -6.34
N LYS A 132 5.80 15.17 -6.49
CA LYS A 132 6.43 15.52 -7.79
C LYS A 132 6.85 14.27 -8.58
N GLY A 133 6.70 13.08 -7.99
CA GLY A 133 7.12 11.82 -8.58
C GLY A 133 8.61 11.50 -8.44
N THR A 134 9.33 12.23 -7.58
CA THR A 134 10.73 11.93 -7.27
C THR A 134 10.81 10.75 -6.33
N ILE A 135 11.73 9.83 -6.60
CA ILE A 135 11.93 8.65 -5.78
C ILE A 135 13.09 8.90 -4.84
N TRP A 136 12.83 8.66 -3.56
CA TRP A 136 13.74 8.90 -2.45
C TRP A 136 14.03 7.59 -1.72
N GLU A 137 15.29 7.35 -1.41
CA GLU A 137 15.71 6.34 -0.45
C GLU A 137 16.36 7.04 0.75
N ILE A 138 16.00 6.60 1.94
CA ILE A 138 16.52 7.12 3.20
C ILE A 138 17.10 5.95 4.00
N GLY A 139 18.40 6.04 4.27
CA GLY A 139 19.11 5.02 5.03
C GLY A 139 19.20 5.31 6.52
N LYS A 140 19.28 4.26 7.33
CA LYS A 140 19.46 4.35 8.82
C LYS A 140 20.65 5.18 9.27
N LYS A 141 21.68 5.30 8.47
CA LYS A 141 22.86 6.13 8.74
C LYS A 141 22.70 7.57 8.29
N GLY A 142 21.48 8.01 7.98
CA GLY A 142 21.18 9.37 7.56
C GLY A 142 21.68 9.72 6.16
N ARG A 143 21.90 8.72 5.30
CA ARG A 143 22.12 8.94 3.87
C ARG A 143 20.77 9.11 3.18
N VAL A 144 20.69 10.08 2.27
CA VAL A 144 19.51 10.36 1.46
C VAL A 144 19.89 10.27 0.00
N PHE A 145 19.29 9.34 -0.70
CA PHE A 145 19.48 9.17 -2.14
C PHE A 145 18.23 9.61 -2.90
N ARG A 146 18.49 10.25 -4.04
CA ARG A 146 17.46 10.64 -5.00
C ARG A 146 17.66 9.93 -6.32
N TYR A 147 16.59 9.42 -6.90
CA TYR A 147 16.67 8.87 -8.25
C TYR A 147 16.82 9.99 -9.29
N ASP A 148 17.92 9.90 -10.07
CA ASP A 148 18.20 10.77 -11.20
C ASP A 148 17.65 10.11 -12.47
N THR A 149 16.53 10.63 -12.95
CA THR A 149 15.84 10.11 -14.14
C THR A 149 16.64 10.29 -15.43
N LYS A 150 17.53 11.28 -15.48
CA LYS A 150 18.34 11.59 -16.68
C LYS A 150 19.44 10.55 -16.88
N HIS A 151 20.07 10.12 -15.80
CA HIS A 151 21.19 9.17 -15.84
C HIS A 151 20.79 7.77 -15.39
N ASP A 152 19.51 7.55 -15.08
CA ASP A 152 18.92 6.27 -14.65
C ASP A 152 19.69 5.63 -13.49
N ARG A 153 19.96 6.40 -12.44
CA ARG A 153 20.71 5.98 -11.23
C ARG A 153 20.25 6.74 -9.99
N PHE A 154 20.56 6.19 -8.83
CA PHE A 154 20.44 6.93 -7.56
C PHE A 154 21.69 7.76 -7.31
N VAL A 155 21.52 8.96 -6.78
CA VAL A 155 22.58 9.87 -6.39
C VAL A 155 22.42 10.25 -4.92
N LEU A 156 23.53 10.21 -4.18
CA LEU A 156 23.58 10.69 -2.80
C LEU A 156 23.43 12.22 -2.83
N VAL A 157 22.39 12.74 -2.16
CA VAL A 157 22.12 14.19 -2.11
C VAL A 157 22.36 14.79 -0.75
N TYR A 158 22.31 13.96 0.30
CA TYR A 158 22.59 14.39 1.67
C TYR A 158 23.09 13.22 2.52
N LYS A 159 23.94 13.54 3.49
CA LYS A 159 24.45 12.61 4.49
C LYS A 159 24.53 13.36 5.82
N LEU A 160 23.92 12.83 6.86
CA LEU A 160 24.10 13.38 8.22
C LEU A 160 25.57 13.37 8.58
N PRO A 161 26.08 14.46 9.17
CA PRO A 161 27.42 14.49 9.72
C PRO A 161 27.59 13.38 10.77
N GLU A 162 28.74 12.76 10.79
CA GLU A 162 29.10 11.87 11.89
C GLU A 162 29.16 12.72 13.18
N SER A 163 28.42 12.29 14.21
CA SER A 163 28.42 12.97 15.48
C SER A 163 29.85 12.91 16.06
N GLU A 164 30.45 14.06 16.36
CA GLU A 164 31.73 14.15 17.08
C GLU A 164 31.62 13.58 18.50
N VAL A 165 30.38 13.47 19.02
CA VAL A 165 30.10 12.89 20.33
C VAL A 165 30.11 11.37 20.22
N LYS A 166 31.23 10.76 20.62
CA LYS A 166 31.45 9.31 20.73
C LYS A 166 31.73 8.54 19.43
N GLY A 167 32.04 9.19 18.28
CA GLY A 167 32.52 8.50 17.08
C GLY A 167 31.53 7.51 16.44
N ARG A 168 30.23 7.62 16.71
CA ARG A 168 29.19 6.83 16.11
C ARG A 168 28.04 7.73 15.65
N PRO A 169 27.65 7.68 14.36
CA PRO A 169 26.45 8.37 13.92
C PRO A 169 25.24 7.81 14.67
N THR A 170 24.41 8.70 15.20
CA THR A 170 23.16 8.30 15.84
C THR A 170 22.24 7.72 14.77
N PRO A 171 21.81 6.45 14.87
CA PRO A 171 20.99 5.84 13.85
C PRO A 171 19.64 6.58 13.73
N ILE A 172 19.17 6.71 12.50
CA ILE A 172 17.83 7.22 12.22
C ILE A 172 16.80 6.18 12.68
N SER A 173 15.89 6.60 13.54
CA SER A 173 14.77 5.77 13.98
C SER A 173 13.66 5.73 12.95
N TYR A 174 13.43 6.86 12.26
CA TYR A 174 12.44 6.99 11.20
C TYR A 174 12.86 8.03 10.14
N GLY A 175 12.62 7.69 8.86
CA GLY A 175 12.78 8.59 7.73
C GLY A 175 11.43 8.84 7.07
N PHE A 176 11.14 10.09 6.72
CA PHE A 176 9.87 10.49 6.12
C PHE A 176 10.09 11.54 5.04
N VAL A 177 9.24 11.55 4.01
CA VAL A 177 9.21 12.60 2.98
C VAL A 177 7.84 13.24 2.97
N ASP A 178 7.80 14.53 3.26
CA ASP A 178 6.55 15.28 3.31
C ASP A 178 6.04 15.73 1.92
N ALA A 179 4.85 16.33 1.90
CA ALA A 179 4.23 16.82 0.66
C ALA A 179 4.99 17.95 -0.02
N ASN A 180 5.89 18.63 0.69
CA ASN A 180 6.74 19.71 0.17
C ASN A 180 8.09 19.17 -0.35
N SER A 181 8.31 17.86 -0.31
CA SER A 181 9.58 17.19 -0.60
C SER A 181 10.69 17.57 0.38
N VAL A 182 10.32 17.85 1.64
CA VAL A 182 11.25 17.94 2.76
C VAL A 182 11.44 16.54 3.35
N ILE A 183 12.69 16.15 3.51
CA ILE A 183 13.07 14.85 4.05
C ILE A 183 13.35 15.00 5.54
N TRP A 184 12.61 14.26 6.34
CA TRP A 184 12.73 14.21 7.79
C TRP A 184 13.60 13.03 8.17
N LEU A 185 14.68 13.29 8.89
CA LEU A 185 15.55 12.27 9.47
C LEU A 185 15.42 12.36 10.98
N CYS A 186 14.68 11.42 11.54
CA CYS A 186 14.33 11.42 12.96
C CYS A 186 15.28 10.51 13.74
N ASN A 187 15.86 11.00 14.80
CA ASN A 187 16.56 10.18 15.81
C ASN A 187 16.07 10.55 17.22
N GLU A 188 16.65 9.95 18.26
CA GLU A 188 16.24 10.18 19.64
C GLU A 188 16.45 11.63 20.10
N ASP A 189 17.49 12.29 19.57
CA ASP A 189 17.91 13.61 20.02
C ASP A 189 17.37 14.74 19.15
N ALA A 190 17.14 14.47 17.86
CA ALA A 190 16.88 15.50 16.87
C ALA A 190 16.03 15.06 15.68
N LEU A 191 15.42 16.05 15.05
CA LEU A 191 14.84 15.96 13.73
C LEU A 191 15.66 16.83 12.78
N TYR A 192 16.17 16.23 11.71
CA TYR A 192 16.87 16.95 10.65
C TYR A 192 15.94 17.03 9.46
N LEU A 193 15.60 18.24 9.06
CA LEU A 193 14.73 18.52 7.93
C LEU A 193 15.58 18.97 6.75
N TYR A 194 15.80 18.06 5.79
CA TYR A 194 16.50 18.39 4.55
C TYR A 194 15.51 18.84 3.50
N ASP A 195 15.53 20.12 3.17
CA ASP A 195 14.73 20.68 2.06
C ASP A 195 15.44 20.40 0.74
N SER A 196 14.84 19.56 -0.08
CA SER A 196 15.40 19.14 -1.36
C SER A 196 15.45 20.24 -2.42
N ASN A 197 14.64 21.31 -2.26
CA ASN A 197 14.60 22.41 -3.23
C ASN A 197 15.72 23.42 -2.95
N THR A 198 15.98 23.72 -1.68
CA THR A 198 17.01 24.69 -1.26
C THR A 198 18.32 24.05 -0.86
N GLN A 199 18.34 22.71 -0.71
CA GLN A 199 19.49 21.91 -0.22
C GLN A 199 19.94 22.32 1.18
N LYS A 200 19.05 22.91 1.96
CA LYS A 200 19.34 23.34 3.34
C LYS A 200 18.81 22.30 4.31
N VAL A 201 19.52 22.21 5.44
CA VAL A 201 19.11 21.37 6.56
C VAL A 201 18.74 22.26 7.73
N THR A 202 17.59 21.98 8.31
CA THR A 202 17.15 22.57 9.57
C THR A 202 17.24 21.54 10.66
N PHE A 203 17.88 21.89 11.76
CA PHE A 203 17.92 21.10 12.98
C PHE A 203 16.80 21.53 13.90
N ILE A 204 16.03 20.57 14.40
CA ILE A 204 15.01 20.76 15.42
C ILE A 204 15.30 19.79 16.55
N GLN A 205 15.37 20.29 17.80
CA GLN A 205 15.50 19.42 18.95
C GLN A 205 14.26 18.54 19.07
N ASN A 206 14.48 17.25 19.27
CA ASN A 206 13.37 16.32 19.40
C ASN A 206 12.79 16.39 20.83
N GLU A 207 11.59 16.95 20.94
CA GLU A 207 10.83 16.97 22.19
C GLU A 207 10.11 15.66 22.46
N ILE A 208 10.00 14.78 21.45
CA ILE A 208 9.44 13.44 21.58
C ILE A 208 10.54 12.54 22.13
N LYS A 209 10.37 12.09 23.38
CA LYS A 209 11.37 11.25 24.07
C LYS A 209 11.31 9.79 23.66
N GLU A 210 10.24 9.41 22.98
CA GLU A 210 9.98 8.06 22.50
C GLU A 210 10.57 7.86 21.11
N ARG A 211 10.78 6.60 20.75
CA ARG A 211 11.24 6.25 19.41
C ARG A 211 10.13 6.45 18.39
N ILE A 212 10.32 7.36 17.45
CA ILE A 212 9.39 7.56 16.33
C ILE A 212 9.36 6.32 15.45
N THR A 213 8.17 5.83 15.16
CA THR A 213 7.90 4.63 14.35
C THR A 213 7.17 4.93 13.06
N ASN A 214 6.37 6.00 13.01
CA ASN A 214 5.64 6.40 11.82
C ASN A 214 5.29 7.89 11.86
N ILE A 215 5.15 8.53 10.69
CA ILE A 215 4.69 9.91 10.55
C ILE A 215 3.68 9.96 9.40
N VAL A 216 2.55 10.62 9.62
CA VAL A 216 1.60 10.95 8.56
C VAL A 216 1.27 12.43 8.56
N GLN A 217 1.33 13.04 7.39
CA GLN A 217 0.98 14.44 7.19
C GLN A 217 -0.52 14.58 6.90
N ILE A 218 -1.16 15.53 7.57
CA ILE A 218 -2.60 15.83 7.41
C ILE A 218 -2.82 16.99 6.43
N ASP A 219 -2.04 18.05 6.59
CA ASP A 219 -2.03 19.23 5.73
C ASP A 219 -0.62 19.83 5.66
N SER A 220 -0.49 21.09 5.27
CA SER A 220 0.82 21.74 5.09
C SER A 220 1.66 21.82 6.36
N THR A 221 1.04 21.86 7.54
CA THR A 221 1.71 22.11 8.82
C THR A 221 1.43 21.05 9.87
N HIS A 222 0.36 20.26 9.73
CA HIS A 222 -0.07 19.31 10.77
C HIS A 222 0.29 17.87 10.46
N PHE A 223 0.75 17.18 11.51
CA PHE A 223 1.24 15.80 11.44
C PHE A 223 0.73 14.96 12.61
N PHE A 224 0.54 13.68 12.38
CA PHE A 224 0.51 12.70 13.47
C PHE A 224 1.82 11.93 13.47
N ILE A 225 2.41 11.80 14.65
CA ILE A 225 3.70 11.13 14.88
C ILE A 225 3.45 9.94 15.80
N GLY A 226 3.57 8.74 15.26
CA GLY A 226 3.49 7.50 16.01
C GLY A 226 4.82 7.14 16.63
N THR A 227 4.77 6.60 17.85
CA THR A 227 5.94 6.16 18.61
C THR A 227 5.79 4.71 19.08
N ASP A 228 6.80 4.18 19.74
CA ASP A 228 6.75 2.84 20.32
C ASP A 228 5.86 2.74 21.57
N ILE A 229 5.36 3.87 22.11
CA ILE A 229 4.47 3.89 23.27
C ILE A 229 3.23 4.77 23.13
N GLY A 230 3.01 5.39 21.96
CA GLY A 230 1.86 6.26 21.77
C GLY A 230 1.85 7.01 20.44
N ILE A 231 1.08 8.09 20.42
CA ILE A 231 0.92 8.94 19.26
C ILE A 231 0.83 10.41 19.68
N HIS A 232 1.46 11.29 18.90
CA HIS A 232 1.44 12.74 19.13
C HIS A 232 0.79 13.45 17.95
N TYR A 233 0.08 14.52 18.22
CA TYR A 233 -0.35 15.50 17.23
C TYR A 233 0.64 16.66 17.25
N ALA A 234 1.17 17.01 16.09
CA ALA A 234 2.23 17.98 15.96
C ALA A 234 1.94 19.01 14.87
N GLU A 235 2.40 20.22 15.08
CA GLU A 235 2.40 21.30 14.10
C GLU A 235 3.84 21.74 13.83
N LEU A 236 4.21 21.79 12.55
CA LEU A 236 5.49 22.32 12.09
C LEU A 236 5.26 23.65 11.39
N GLU A 237 5.63 24.74 12.03
CA GLU A 237 5.55 26.07 11.48
C GLU A 237 6.86 26.83 11.71
N ASN A 238 7.36 27.53 10.67
CA ASN A 238 8.61 28.32 10.74
C ASN A 238 9.81 27.53 11.31
N ASN A 239 9.90 26.24 10.98
CA ASN A 239 10.92 25.30 11.49
C ASN A 239 10.86 25.05 13.01
N VAL A 240 9.73 25.28 13.63
CA VAL A 240 9.44 24.92 15.02
C VAL A 240 8.39 23.83 15.03
N LEU A 241 8.71 22.69 15.65
CA LEU A 241 7.77 21.60 15.87
C LEU A 241 7.12 21.79 17.24
N THR A 242 5.81 21.98 17.25
CA THR A 242 5.01 22.10 18.47
C THR A 242 4.15 20.87 18.64
N LEU A 243 4.25 20.22 19.80
CA LEU A 243 3.36 19.11 20.17
C LEU A 243 2.10 19.69 20.79
N SER A 244 0.96 19.34 20.22
CA SER A 244 -0.34 19.77 20.73
C SER A 244 -0.97 18.65 21.58
N PRO A 245 -1.39 18.93 22.82
CA PRO A 245 -2.12 17.97 23.64
C PRO A 245 -3.40 17.52 22.91
N CYS A 246 -3.66 16.23 22.94
CA CYS A 246 -4.88 15.65 22.44
C CYS A 246 -5.36 14.55 23.37
N ASP A 247 -6.21 14.92 24.34
CA ASP A 247 -6.66 14.05 25.45
C ASP A 247 -7.09 12.65 25.00
N GLN A 248 -7.70 12.56 23.85
CA GLN A 248 -8.15 11.28 23.28
C GLN A 248 -6.99 10.41 22.81
N LEU A 249 -5.97 11.00 22.18
CA LEU A 249 -4.80 10.29 21.66
C LEU A 249 -3.80 10.01 22.79
N ASP A 250 -3.70 10.90 23.77
CA ASP A 250 -2.78 10.76 24.92
C ASP A 250 -3.10 9.54 25.78
N THR A 251 -4.34 9.01 25.68
CA THR A 251 -4.75 7.76 26.35
C THR A 251 -4.31 6.51 25.58
N LEU A 252 -3.92 6.65 24.32
CA LEU A 252 -3.54 5.53 23.47
C LEU A 252 -2.09 5.12 23.73
N LYS A 253 -1.87 4.37 24.80
CA LYS A 253 -0.54 3.88 25.23
C LYS A 253 -0.24 2.52 24.60
N VAL A 254 0.15 2.53 23.32
CA VAL A 254 0.45 1.33 22.53
C VAL A 254 1.47 1.68 21.45
N GLN A 255 2.30 0.73 21.05
CA GLN A 255 3.19 0.91 19.91
C GLN A 255 2.40 1.12 18.61
N ILE A 256 2.71 2.19 17.92
CA ILE A 256 2.14 2.51 16.61
C ILE A 256 3.05 1.91 15.54
N ASN A 257 2.50 1.07 14.70
CA ASN A 257 3.21 0.46 13.58
C ASN A 257 2.99 1.21 12.28
N GLU A 258 1.76 1.71 12.07
CA GLU A 258 1.38 2.38 10.83
C GLU A 258 0.36 3.48 11.09
N LEU A 259 0.51 4.59 10.38
CA LEU A 259 -0.46 5.69 10.33
C LEU A 259 -0.88 5.91 8.87
N TYR A 260 -2.17 5.96 8.63
CA TYR A 260 -2.71 6.23 7.31
C TYR A 260 -3.81 7.29 7.36
N TYR A 261 -3.59 8.42 6.70
CA TYR A 261 -4.59 9.47 6.57
C TYR A 261 -5.49 9.21 5.36
N HIS A 262 -6.73 8.87 5.62
CA HIS A 262 -7.77 8.73 4.62
C HIS A 262 -8.43 10.09 4.37
N LYS A 263 -7.88 10.83 3.38
CA LYS A 263 -8.29 12.22 3.08
C LYS A 263 -9.80 12.38 2.81
N PRO A 264 -10.47 11.49 2.02
CA PRO A 264 -11.90 11.65 1.73
C PRO A 264 -12.79 11.68 2.98
N SER A 265 -12.50 10.87 3.99
CA SER A 265 -13.28 10.82 5.24
C SER A 265 -12.70 11.69 6.36
N ARG A 266 -11.54 12.33 6.16
CA ARG A 266 -10.80 13.07 7.18
C ARG A 266 -10.54 12.26 8.45
N LYS A 267 -10.08 11.02 8.27
CA LYS A 267 -9.78 10.09 9.37
C LYS A 267 -8.36 9.60 9.29
N VAL A 268 -7.72 9.43 10.43
CA VAL A 268 -6.43 8.77 10.57
C VAL A 268 -6.67 7.36 11.07
N PHE A 269 -6.30 6.38 10.27
CA PHE A 269 -6.28 4.98 10.66
C PHE A 269 -4.94 4.69 11.34
N ILE A 270 -5.00 4.12 12.52
CA ILE A 270 -3.88 3.90 13.43
C ILE A 270 -3.71 2.40 13.60
N GLY A 271 -2.73 1.83 12.91
CA GLY A 271 -2.35 0.43 13.03
C GLY A 271 -1.38 0.23 14.19
N THR A 272 -1.68 -0.70 15.07
CA THR A 272 -0.94 -0.90 16.33
C THR A 272 -0.27 -2.27 16.39
N PHE A 273 0.67 -2.41 17.33
CA PHE A 273 1.23 -3.69 17.70
C PHE A 273 0.24 -4.45 18.61
N GLN A 274 -0.24 -5.60 18.15
CA GLN A 274 -1.12 -6.55 18.89
C GLN A 274 -2.41 -5.96 19.47
N ARG A 275 -2.87 -4.81 18.97
CA ARG A 275 -4.14 -4.20 19.41
C ARG A 275 -5.02 -3.70 18.25
N GLY A 276 -4.77 -4.23 17.06
CA GLY A 276 -5.59 -3.96 15.87
C GLY A 276 -5.54 -2.51 15.41
N ILE A 277 -6.70 -2.00 15.04
CA ILE A 277 -6.86 -0.70 14.41
C ILE A 277 -7.66 0.25 15.27
N PHE A 278 -7.14 1.44 15.46
CA PHE A 278 -7.88 2.58 15.97
C PHE A 278 -8.11 3.59 14.84
N VAL A 279 -9.12 4.40 14.97
CA VAL A 279 -9.42 5.49 14.03
C VAL A 279 -9.60 6.77 14.78
N TYR A 280 -8.87 7.81 14.39
CA TYR A 280 -9.09 9.17 14.84
C TYR A 280 -9.89 9.94 13.79
N ASP A 281 -11.08 10.40 14.16
CA ASP A 281 -11.94 11.23 13.32
C ASP A 281 -11.61 12.70 13.56
N LEU A 282 -10.99 13.36 12.57
CA LEU A 282 -10.59 14.77 12.67
C LEU A 282 -11.78 15.73 12.77
N ASN A 283 -12.97 15.36 12.31
CA ASN A 283 -14.14 16.23 12.41
C ASN A 283 -14.80 16.15 13.79
N LYS A 284 -14.68 15.00 14.45
CA LYS A 284 -15.29 14.74 15.76
C LYS A 284 -14.31 14.85 16.91
N HIS A 285 -13.01 14.95 16.60
CA HIS A 285 -11.90 14.91 17.56
C HIS A 285 -12.01 13.70 18.50
N LYS A 286 -12.30 12.51 17.93
CA LYS A 286 -12.56 11.31 18.69
C LYS A 286 -11.78 10.11 18.18
N VAL A 287 -11.18 9.36 19.11
CA VAL A 287 -10.59 8.05 18.86
C VAL A 287 -11.65 6.96 19.04
N MET A 288 -11.63 5.97 18.16
CA MET A 288 -12.41 4.75 18.26
C MET A 288 -11.54 3.54 18.02
N HIS A 289 -11.67 2.52 18.87
CA HIS A 289 -11.14 1.19 18.57
C HIS A 289 -12.13 0.47 17.64
N ILE A 290 -11.65 -0.06 16.53
CA ILE A 290 -12.53 -0.72 15.56
C ILE A 290 -12.75 -2.17 15.97
N PRO A 291 -13.99 -2.55 16.33
CA PRO A 291 -14.32 -3.92 16.72
C PRO A 291 -14.38 -4.80 15.48
N SER A 292 -13.25 -5.15 14.95
CA SER A 292 -13.10 -6.05 13.80
C SER A 292 -12.46 -7.37 14.24
N GLY A 293 -12.47 -8.37 13.38
CA GLY A 293 -11.70 -9.61 13.61
C GLY A 293 -10.19 -9.41 13.72
N LEU A 294 -9.72 -8.15 13.71
CA LEU A 294 -8.31 -7.74 13.78
C LEU A 294 -7.92 -7.16 15.16
N MET A 295 -8.74 -7.33 16.21
CA MET A 295 -8.54 -6.65 17.50
C MET A 295 -7.23 -7.00 18.21
N ASP A 296 -6.75 -8.23 18.08
CA ASP A 296 -5.53 -8.73 18.75
C ASP A 296 -4.40 -8.99 17.75
N VAL A 297 -4.47 -8.38 16.58
CA VAL A 297 -3.51 -8.58 15.49
C VAL A 297 -2.61 -7.34 15.35
N SER A 298 -1.33 -7.57 15.08
CA SER A 298 -0.42 -6.48 14.71
C SER A 298 -0.70 -6.03 13.27
N ILE A 299 -0.88 -4.73 13.09
CA ILE A 299 -1.10 -4.12 11.79
C ILE A 299 0.25 -3.60 11.27
N ASN A 300 0.67 -4.08 10.12
CA ASN A 300 1.97 -3.74 9.55
C ASN A 300 1.88 -2.66 8.46
N CYS A 301 0.75 -2.58 7.74
CA CYS A 301 0.62 -1.60 6.65
C CYS A 301 -0.86 -1.32 6.35
N ILE A 302 -1.18 -0.06 6.08
CA ILE A 302 -2.52 0.39 5.65
C ILE A 302 -2.34 1.21 4.38
N ARG A 303 -3.05 0.86 3.28
CA ARG A 303 -2.99 1.57 2.01
C ARG A 303 -4.36 1.74 1.39
N ALA A 304 -4.53 2.80 0.61
CA ALA A 304 -5.74 2.96 -0.20
C ALA A 304 -5.89 1.81 -1.20
N TYR A 305 -7.11 1.32 -1.35
CA TYR A 305 -7.49 0.40 -2.42
C TYR A 305 -8.40 1.11 -3.43
N THR A 306 -9.43 1.77 -2.94
CA THR A 306 -10.30 2.69 -3.67
C THR A 306 -10.52 3.94 -2.82
N ASP A 307 -11.32 4.90 -3.30
CA ASP A 307 -11.68 6.10 -2.52
C ASP A 307 -12.44 5.78 -1.22
N ASN A 308 -13.06 4.60 -1.13
CA ASN A 308 -13.87 4.19 0.02
C ASN A 308 -13.33 2.94 0.74
N GLU A 309 -12.32 2.29 0.20
CA GLU A 309 -11.78 1.03 0.74
C GLU A 309 -10.27 1.12 0.95
N ILE A 310 -9.82 0.52 2.02
CA ILE A 310 -8.41 0.40 2.37
C ILE A 310 -8.00 -1.07 2.46
N LEU A 311 -6.76 -1.37 2.15
CA LEU A 311 -6.12 -2.66 2.42
C LEU A 311 -5.31 -2.56 3.71
N ILE A 312 -5.41 -3.60 4.51
CA ILE A 312 -4.77 -3.72 5.82
C ILE A 312 -3.96 -5.00 5.83
N ALA A 313 -2.64 -4.87 5.84
CA ALA A 313 -1.74 -5.99 5.99
C ALA A 313 -1.42 -6.23 7.46
N THR A 314 -1.51 -7.49 7.87
CA THR A 314 -1.35 -7.92 9.25
C THR A 314 -0.12 -8.79 9.44
N ASP A 315 0.28 -8.99 10.69
CA ASP A 315 1.28 -9.98 11.05
C ASP A 315 0.60 -11.34 11.28
N GLY A 316 0.75 -12.23 10.29
CA GLY A 316 0.28 -13.62 10.35
C GLY A 316 -1.20 -13.87 10.02
N ALA A 317 -2.05 -12.85 9.88
CA ALA A 317 -3.47 -13.05 9.55
C ALA A 317 -3.83 -12.70 8.08
N GLY A 318 -2.82 -12.37 7.24
CA GLY A 318 -3.03 -12.05 5.84
C GLY A 318 -3.39 -10.57 5.59
N ILE A 319 -4.09 -10.31 4.49
CA ILE A 319 -4.52 -8.97 4.08
C ILE A 319 -6.04 -8.89 4.14
N TYR A 320 -6.53 -7.82 4.74
CA TYR A 320 -7.95 -7.50 4.83
C TYR A 320 -8.29 -6.28 3.99
N LYS A 321 -9.50 -6.25 3.48
CA LYS A 321 -10.11 -5.09 2.85
C LYS A 321 -11.17 -4.53 3.77
N MET A 322 -11.09 -3.23 4.06
CA MET A 322 -12.00 -2.55 4.97
C MET A 322 -12.64 -1.34 4.29
N ASN A 323 -13.94 -1.17 4.50
CA ASN A 323 -14.62 0.07 4.12
C ASN A 323 -14.25 1.18 5.12
N ALA A 324 -13.72 2.31 4.61
CA ALA A 324 -13.22 3.41 5.45
C ALA A 324 -14.34 4.21 6.17
N ALA A 325 -15.61 4.06 5.74
CA ALA A 325 -16.74 4.72 6.36
C ALA A 325 -17.45 3.85 7.39
N THR A 326 -17.74 2.58 7.05
CA THR A 326 -18.50 1.64 7.91
C THR A 326 -17.61 0.78 8.79
N TYR A 327 -16.31 0.68 8.46
CA TYR A 327 -15.31 -0.19 9.12
C TYR A 327 -15.57 -1.70 8.96
N GLU A 328 -16.53 -2.08 8.12
CA GLU A 328 -16.71 -3.48 7.76
C GLU A 328 -15.47 -4.00 7.05
N SER A 329 -14.93 -5.12 7.53
CA SER A 329 -13.72 -5.73 7.01
C SER A 329 -13.95 -7.16 6.57
N VAL A 330 -13.33 -7.53 5.45
CA VAL A 330 -13.37 -8.90 4.91
C VAL A 330 -11.95 -9.35 4.58
N PRO A 331 -11.63 -10.64 4.75
CA PRO A 331 -10.37 -11.18 4.25
C PRO A 331 -10.24 -10.94 2.75
N TYR A 332 -9.07 -10.48 2.31
CA TYR A 332 -8.76 -10.23 0.91
C TYR A 332 -7.73 -11.24 0.37
N ILE A 333 -6.66 -11.45 1.13
CA ILE A 333 -5.70 -12.54 0.93
C ILE A 333 -5.52 -13.19 2.30
N VAL A 334 -5.86 -14.46 2.39
CA VAL A 334 -5.68 -15.25 3.62
C VAL A 334 -4.26 -15.80 3.64
N ALA A 335 -3.60 -15.73 4.80
CA ALA A 335 -2.36 -16.46 5.00
C ALA A 335 -2.69 -17.96 5.12
N ASP A 336 -2.00 -18.79 4.34
CA ASP A 336 -2.10 -20.26 4.41
C ASP A 336 -1.43 -20.81 5.67
#